data_0b85cc0988d0bada1d4dfbe15f55b428
#
_entry.id   0b85cc0988d0bada1d4dfbe15f55b428
#
_cell.length_a   1.000
_cell.length_b   1.000
_cell.length_c   1.000
_cell.angle_alpha   90.00
_cell.angle_beta   90.00
_cell.angle_gamma   90.00
#
_symmetry.space_group_name_H-M   'P 1'
#
loop_
_entity.id
_entity.type
_entity.pdbx_description
1 polymer ?
#
loop_
_entity_poly.entity_id
_entity_poly.type
_entity_poly.pdbx_seq_one_letter_code
_entity_poly.pdbx_strand_id
1 'polypeptide(L)'
;MANMRESVPIYVQIAESIKDHILEGTLKENEQITSTTVISKDYDLSIPTVNKGISLLVNEGLVYKKRGIGMFVAEGAVEKLIGQRRETFRENYVKALLKEAKRLRIPVKELQSIVSDTFRELNEE
;
A
#
# COMPACT_ATOMS: atom_id res chain seq x y z
N MET A 1 13.13 -1.65 -8.31
CA MET A 1 11.94 -1.36 -7.49
C MET A 1 10.74 -0.98 -8.33
N ALA A 2 10.90 -0.06 -9.27
CA ALA A 2 9.81 0.31 -10.18
C ALA A 2 9.29 -0.89 -10.97
N ASN A 3 10.16 -1.81 -11.33
CA ASN A 3 9.81 -2.98 -12.15
C ASN A 3 8.82 -3.94 -11.48
N MET A 4 8.77 -3.97 -10.17
CA MET A 4 7.81 -4.82 -9.47
C MET A 4 6.37 -4.38 -9.69
N ARG A 5 6.16 -3.07 -9.80
CA ARG A 5 4.82 -2.53 -10.04
C ARG A 5 4.36 -2.74 -11.48
N GLU A 6 5.29 -2.72 -12.42
CA GLU A 6 4.97 -2.90 -13.84
C GLU A 6 4.42 -4.29 -14.14
N SER A 7 4.81 -5.31 -13.37
CA SER A 7 4.33 -6.68 -13.55
C SER A 7 3.00 -6.95 -12.83
N VAL A 8 2.48 -5.98 -12.09
CA VAL A 8 1.25 -6.12 -11.32
C VAL A 8 0.08 -5.56 -12.13
N PRO A 9 -1.06 -6.28 -12.20
CA PRO A 9 -2.24 -5.78 -12.92
C PRO A 9 -2.69 -4.41 -12.40
N ILE A 10 -3.24 -3.60 -13.29
CA ILE A 10 -3.68 -2.24 -12.95
C ILE A 10 -4.67 -2.23 -11.78
N TYR A 11 -5.63 -3.16 -11.78
CA TYR A 11 -6.63 -3.18 -10.71
C TYR A 11 -6.01 -3.46 -9.33
N VAL A 12 -4.93 -4.22 -9.29
CA VAL A 12 -4.19 -4.47 -8.04
C VAL A 12 -3.45 -3.19 -7.61
N GLN A 13 -2.88 -2.45 -8.58
CA GLN A 13 -2.22 -1.18 -8.30
C GLN A 13 -3.18 -0.15 -7.73
N ILE A 14 -4.43 -0.13 -8.22
CA ILE A 14 -5.48 0.74 -7.68
C ILE A 14 -5.74 0.38 -6.21
N ALA A 15 -5.92 -0.90 -5.92
CA ALA A 15 -6.15 -1.37 -4.55
C ALA A 15 -4.97 -0.99 -3.63
N GLU A 16 -3.73 -1.19 -4.09
CA GLU A 16 -2.54 -0.84 -3.31
C GLU A 16 -2.44 0.66 -3.06
N SER A 17 -2.79 1.47 -4.05
CA SER A 17 -2.81 2.93 -3.90
C SER A 17 -3.79 3.36 -2.80
N ILE A 18 -4.99 2.77 -2.79
CA ILE A 18 -5.99 3.07 -1.77
C ILE A 18 -5.50 2.63 -0.39
N LYS A 19 -4.86 1.46 -0.31
CA LYS A 19 -4.26 0.97 0.94
C LYS A 19 -3.21 1.95 1.48
N ASP A 20 -2.37 2.50 0.59
CA ASP A 20 -1.37 3.49 0.98
C ASP A 20 -2.01 4.72 1.61
N HIS A 21 -3.10 5.21 1.02
CA HIS A 21 -3.82 6.37 1.56
C HIS A 21 -4.44 6.06 2.93
N ILE A 22 -4.93 4.85 3.13
CA ILE A 22 -5.46 4.42 4.43
C ILE A 22 -4.35 4.40 5.48
N LEU A 23 -3.20 3.82 5.14
CA LEU A 23 -2.06 3.75 6.06
C LEU A 23 -1.49 5.11 6.40
N GLU A 24 -1.43 6.01 5.43
CA GLU A 24 -0.92 7.38 5.62
C GLU A 24 -1.87 8.27 6.40
N GLY A 25 -3.14 7.88 6.50
CA GLY A 25 -4.16 8.66 7.18
C GLY A 25 -4.83 9.71 6.32
N THR A 26 -4.52 9.77 5.03
CA THR A 26 -5.20 10.68 4.10
C THR A 26 -6.61 10.20 3.78
N LEU A 27 -6.85 8.91 3.93
CA LEU A 27 -8.18 8.32 3.81
C LEU A 27 -8.47 7.59 5.12
N LYS A 28 -9.38 8.14 5.92
CA LYS A 28 -9.62 7.68 7.29
C LYS A 28 -10.70 6.62 7.37
N GLU A 29 -10.66 5.85 8.47
CA GLU A 29 -11.71 4.86 8.75
C GLU A 29 -13.07 5.52 8.79
N ASN A 30 -14.06 4.84 8.22
CA ASN A 30 -15.44 5.31 8.07
C ASN A 30 -15.62 6.48 7.10
N GLU A 31 -14.55 6.88 6.41
CA GLU A 31 -14.60 7.91 5.37
C GLU A 31 -15.01 7.28 4.04
N GLN A 32 -15.76 8.02 3.26
CA GLN A 32 -16.20 7.56 1.95
C GLN A 32 -15.05 7.62 0.95
N ILE A 33 -14.92 6.56 0.17
CA ILE A 33 -13.94 6.52 -0.93
C ILE A 33 -14.51 7.27 -2.12
N THR A 34 -13.64 7.98 -2.85
CA THR A 34 -14.00 8.64 -4.10
C THR A 34 -14.73 7.65 -5.02
N SER A 35 -15.78 8.10 -5.68
CA SER A 35 -16.60 7.23 -6.52
C SER A 35 -15.79 6.56 -7.64
N THR A 36 -16.23 5.37 -8.03
CA THR A 36 -15.64 4.60 -9.12
C THR A 36 -15.56 5.43 -10.40
N THR A 37 -16.60 6.21 -10.69
CA THR A 37 -16.66 7.06 -11.88
C THR A 37 -15.56 8.12 -11.86
N VAL A 38 -15.33 8.76 -10.73
CA VAL A 38 -14.29 9.78 -10.59
C VAL A 38 -12.90 9.16 -10.73
N ILE A 39 -12.67 8.02 -10.08
CA ILE A 39 -11.39 7.31 -10.19
C ILE A 39 -11.11 6.90 -11.64
N SER A 40 -12.12 6.36 -12.31
CA SER A 40 -12.03 5.96 -13.71
C SER A 40 -11.62 7.14 -14.61
N LYS A 41 -12.25 8.28 -14.40
CA LYS A 41 -11.98 9.48 -15.18
C LYS A 41 -10.60 10.06 -14.89
N ASP A 42 -10.23 10.17 -13.61
CA ASP A 42 -8.97 10.78 -13.20
C ASP A 42 -7.75 9.98 -13.66
N TYR A 43 -7.85 8.66 -13.66
CA TYR A 43 -6.74 7.79 -14.02
C TYR A 43 -6.86 7.19 -15.43
N ASP A 44 -7.88 7.59 -16.17
CA ASP A 44 -8.13 7.09 -17.53
C ASP A 44 -8.20 5.56 -17.57
N LEU A 45 -9.02 5.00 -16.68
CA LEU A 45 -9.23 3.56 -16.55
C LEU A 45 -10.69 3.23 -16.75
N SER A 46 -10.98 1.99 -17.18
CA SER A 46 -12.35 1.54 -17.32
C SER A 46 -13.01 1.36 -15.95
N ILE A 47 -14.32 1.60 -15.89
CA ILE A 47 -15.08 1.40 -14.65
C ILE A 47 -14.96 -0.05 -14.14
N PRO A 48 -15.06 -1.09 -14.99
CA PRO A 48 -14.86 -2.45 -14.52
C PRO A 48 -13.49 -2.70 -13.88
N THR A 49 -12.43 -2.08 -14.39
CA THR A 49 -11.09 -2.21 -13.82
C THR A 49 -11.03 -1.60 -12.42
N VAL A 50 -11.61 -0.40 -12.25
CA VAL A 50 -11.65 0.25 -10.94
C VAL A 50 -12.49 -0.58 -9.96
N ASN A 51 -13.65 -1.07 -10.41
CA ASN A 51 -14.51 -1.91 -9.57
C ASN A 51 -13.80 -3.18 -9.12
N LYS A 52 -13.00 -3.78 -9.98
CA LYS A 52 -12.23 -4.96 -9.64
C LYS A 52 -11.20 -4.67 -8.54
N GLY A 53 -10.55 -3.50 -8.61
CA GLY A 53 -9.63 -3.06 -7.56
C GLY A 53 -10.32 -2.85 -6.22
N ILE A 54 -11.46 -2.19 -6.24
CA ILE A 54 -12.24 -1.95 -5.02
C ILE A 54 -12.77 -3.26 -4.44
N SER A 55 -13.16 -4.22 -5.31
CA SER A 55 -13.61 -5.53 -4.86
C SER A 55 -12.54 -6.28 -4.07
N LEU A 56 -11.26 -6.11 -4.42
CA LEU A 56 -10.18 -6.69 -3.63
C LEU A 56 -10.19 -6.16 -2.21
N LEU A 57 -10.42 -4.86 -2.05
CA LEU A 57 -10.46 -4.22 -0.73
C LEU A 57 -11.66 -4.70 0.08
N VAL A 58 -12.81 -4.89 -0.57
CA VAL A 58 -14.00 -5.44 0.09
C VAL A 58 -13.74 -6.87 0.56
N ASN A 59 -13.14 -7.69 -0.30
CA ASN A 59 -12.83 -9.08 0.04
C ASN A 59 -11.85 -9.19 1.20
N GLU A 60 -10.94 -8.22 1.33
CA GLU A 60 -9.98 -8.18 2.44
C GLU A 60 -10.56 -7.54 3.71
N GLY A 61 -11.80 -7.07 3.66
CA GLY A 61 -12.44 -6.45 4.81
C GLY A 61 -11.95 -5.05 5.13
N LEU A 62 -11.32 -4.39 4.16
CA LEU A 62 -10.79 -3.03 4.34
C LEU A 62 -11.78 -1.95 3.94
N VAL A 63 -12.76 -2.32 3.13
CA VAL A 63 -13.77 -1.42 2.58
C VAL A 63 -15.12 -2.12 2.66
N TYR A 64 -16.17 -1.37 2.93
CA TYR A 64 -17.53 -1.88 2.92
C TYR A 64 -18.44 -1.01 2.08
N LYS A 65 -19.50 -1.61 1.57
CA LYS A 65 -20.48 -0.92 0.74
C LYS A 65 -21.67 -0.49 1.60
N LYS A 66 -22.03 0.79 1.47
CA LYS A 66 -23.33 1.27 1.97
C LYS A 66 -24.26 1.40 0.77
N ARG A 67 -25.26 0.57 0.73
CA ARG A 67 -26.19 0.48 -0.40
C ARG A 67 -26.82 1.84 -0.71
N GLY A 68 -26.70 2.28 -1.98
CA GLY A 68 -27.25 3.54 -2.43
C GLY A 68 -26.42 4.76 -2.06
N ILE A 69 -25.34 4.60 -1.29
CA ILE A 69 -24.51 5.74 -0.84
C ILE A 69 -23.10 5.64 -1.41
N GLY A 70 -22.44 4.50 -1.30
CA GLY A 70 -21.09 4.31 -1.81
C GLY A 70 -20.27 3.36 -0.99
N MET A 71 -18.94 3.48 -1.15
CA MET A 71 -17.96 2.62 -0.50
C MET A 71 -17.23 3.41 0.59
N PHE A 72 -17.00 2.76 1.71
CA PHE A 72 -16.40 3.39 2.89
C PHE A 72 -15.27 2.54 3.44
N VAL A 73 -14.26 3.20 4.02
CA VAL A 73 -13.16 2.51 4.70
C VAL A 73 -13.71 1.86 5.97
N ALA A 74 -13.43 0.58 6.14
CA ALA A 74 -13.90 -0.17 7.30
C ALA A 74 -13.21 0.28 8.58
N GLU A 75 -13.92 0.24 9.68
CA GLU A 75 -13.32 0.43 11.00
C GLU A 75 -12.33 -0.70 11.25
N GLY A 76 -11.15 -0.38 11.78
CA GLY A 76 -10.09 -1.34 11.98
C GLY A 76 -9.22 -1.61 10.76
N ALA A 77 -9.46 -0.91 9.64
CA ALA A 77 -8.71 -1.12 8.40
C ALA A 77 -7.22 -0.84 8.56
N VAL A 78 -6.85 0.19 9.31
CA VAL A 78 -5.44 0.55 9.51
C VAL A 78 -4.69 -0.58 10.20
N GLU A 79 -5.22 -1.11 11.29
CA GLU A 79 -4.57 -2.19 12.03
C GLU A 79 -4.48 -3.47 11.20
N LYS A 80 -5.53 -3.76 10.44
CA LYS A 80 -5.53 -4.92 9.55
C LYS A 80 -4.45 -4.79 8.47
N LEU A 81 -4.32 -3.62 7.87
CA LEU A 81 -3.29 -3.34 6.86
C LEU A 81 -1.89 -3.44 7.44
N ILE A 82 -1.68 -2.88 8.62
CA ILE A 82 -0.39 -2.98 9.31
C ILE A 82 -0.02 -4.44 9.48
N GLY A 83 -0.95 -5.26 9.97
CA GLY A 83 -0.71 -6.68 10.13
C GLY A 83 -0.33 -7.39 8.83
N GLN A 84 -1.08 -7.12 7.77
CA GLN A 84 -0.81 -7.72 6.46
C GLN A 84 0.58 -7.33 5.94
N ARG A 85 0.93 -6.06 6.01
CA ARG A 85 2.20 -5.58 5.49
C ARG A 85 3.40 -5.98 6.33
N ARG A 86 3.21 -6.14 7.63
CA ARG A 86 4.27 -6.67 8.49
C ARG A 86 4.62 -8.11 8.10
N GLU A 87 3.64 -8.93 7.74
CA GLU A 87 3.89 -10.31 7.34
C GLU A 87 4.75 -10.43 6.09
N THR A 88 4.63 -9.49 5.17
CA THR A 88 5.37 -9.51 3.89
C THR A 88 6.56 -8.55 3.88
N PHE A 89 6.80 -7.83 4.95
CA PHE A 89 7.83 -6.80 5.03
C PHE A 89 9.22 -7.35 4.72
N ARG A 90 9.55 -8.50 5.31
CA ARG A 90 10.84 -9.14 5.11
C ARG A 90 11.07 -9.49 3.64
N GLU A 91 10.06 -10.11 3.00
CA GLU A 91 10.15 -10.50 1.60
C GLU A 91 10.21 -9.31 0.66
N ASN A 92 9.38 -8.32 0.92
CA ASN A 92 9.23 -7.19 0.00
C ASN A 92 10.33 -6.15 0.11
N TYR A 93 10.93 -5.98 1.30
CA TYR A 93 11.90 -4.90 1.52
C TYR A 93 13.23 -5.37 2.06
N VAL A 94 13.24 -6.22 3.09
CA VAL A 94 14.48 -6.60 3.76
C VAL A 94 15.39 -7.39 2.83
N LYS A 95 14.84 -8.37 2.12
CA LYS A 95 15.64 -9.17 1.19
C LYS A 95 16.25 -8.33 0.07
N ALA A 96 15.48 -7.38 -0.47
CA ALA A 96 15.98 -6.49 -1.52
C ALA A 96 17.13 -5.62 -1.00
N LEU A 97 16.95 -5.06 0.20
CA LEU A 97 17.99 -4.27 0.87
C LEU A 97 19.27 -5.07 1.04
N LEU A 98 19.15 -6.30 1.55
CA LEU A 98 20.33 -7.13 1.81
C LEU A 98 21.02 -7.58 0.54
N LYS A 99 20.28 -7.88 -0.52
CA LYS A 99 20.85 -8.22 -1.82
C LYS A 99 21.69 -7.07 -2.36
N GLU A 100 21.18 -5.85 -2.24
CA GLU A 100 21.91 -4.67 -2.69
C GLU A 100 23.15 -4.41 -1.83
N ALA A 101 23.04 -4.56 -0.52
CA ALA A 101 24.17 -4.41 0.38
C ALA A 101 25.29 -5.41 0.03
N LYS A 102 24.94 -6.64 -0.34
CA LYS A 102 25.91 -7.63 -0.77
C LYS A 102 26.62 -7.21 -2.05
N ARG A 103 25.89 -6.68 -3.02
CA ARG A 103 26.49 -6.18 -4.26
C ARG A 103 27.51 -5.08 -3.99
N LEU A 104 27.20 -4.22 -3.04
CA LEU A 104 28.03 -3.08 -2.68
C LEU A 104 29.12 -3.44 -1.66
N ARG A 105 29.19 -4.71 -1.27
CA ARG A 105 30.17 -5.21 -0.30
C ARG A 105 30.09 -4.50 1.04
N ILE A 106 28.88 -4.17 1.47
CA ILE A 106 28.63 -3.56 2.76
C ILE A 106 28.51 -4.67 3.80
N PRO A 107 29.42 -4.74 4.80
CA PRO A 107 29.30 -5.76 5.82
C PRO A 107 28.16 -5.48 6.77
N VAL A 108 27.68 -6.51 7.45
CA VAL A 108 26.50 -6.43 8.29
C VAL A 108 26.59 -5.34 9.35
N LYS A 109 27.74 -5.16 9.97
CA LYS A 109 27.92 -4.13 10.99
C LYS A 109 27.77 -2.73 10.44
N GLU A 110 28.34 -2.48 9.27
CA GLU A 110 28.19 -1.20 8.60
C GLU A 110 26.73 -0.96 8.21
N LEU A 111 26.08 -2.00 7.68
CA LEU A 111 24.67 -1.91 7.32
C LEU A 111 23.80 -1.58 8.53
N GLN A 112 24.07 -2.21 9.68
CA GLN A 112 23.34 -1.92 10.92
C GLN A 112 23.48 -0.45 11.32
N SER A 113 24.66 0.12 11.18
CA SER A 113 24.90 1.54 11.47
C SER A 113 24.12 2.42 10.50
N ILE A 114 24.16 2.09 9.21
CA ILE A 114 23.43 2.84 8.19
C ILE A 114 21.92 2.82 8.51
N VAL A 115 21.39 1.67 8.85
CA VAL A 115 19.97 1.53 9.20
C VAL A 115 19.61 2.38 10.42
N SER A 116 20.42 2.30 11.47
CA SER A 116 20.17 3.06 12.70
C SER A 116 20.22 4.56 12.45
N ASP A 117 21.24 5.03 11.73
CA ASP A 117 21.40 6.45 11.45
C ASP A 117 20.27 6.97 10.55
N THR A 118 19.92 6.21 9.52
CA THR A 118 18.85 6.60 8.60
C THR A 118 17.50 6.63 9.31
N PHE A 119 17.24 5.67 10.19
CA PHE A 119 16.00 5.63 10.96
C PHE A 119 15.87 6.87 11.85
N ARG A 120 16.98 7.27 12.47
CA ARG A 120 17.01 8.48 13.30
C ARG A 120 16.74 9.73 12.47
N GLU A 121 17.35 9.84 11.30
CA GLU A 121 17.13 10.96 10.38
C GLU A 121 15.67 11.07 9.96
N LEU A 122 15.02 9.95 9.67
CA LEU A 122 13.61 9.92 9.28
C LEU A 122 12.70 10.39 10.42
N ASN A 123 13.07 10.09 11.66
CA ASN A 123 12.30 10.53 12.82
C ASN A 123 12.42 12.03 13.09
N GLU A 124 13.44 12.68 12.56
CA GLU A 124 13.64 14.12 12.70
C GLU A 124 12.88 14.95 11.66
N GLU A 125 12.31 14.30 10.65
CA GLU A 125 11.56 14.98 9.58
C GLU A 125 10.16 15.48 10.02
#